data_451bc7799b3980d66e7f2ab3075389af
#
_entry.id   451bc7799b3980d66e7f2ab3075389af
#
_cell.length_a   1.000
_cell.length_b   1.000
_cell.length_c   1.000
_cell.angle_alpha   90.00
_cell.angle_beta   90.00
_cell.angle_gamma   90.00
#
_symmetry.space_group_name_H-M   'P 1'
#
loop_
_entity.id
_entity.type
_entity.pdbx_description
1 polymer ?
#
loop_
_entity_poly.entity_id
_entity_poly.type
_entity_poly.pdbx_seq_one_letter_code
_entity_poly.pdbx_strand_id
1 'polypeptide(L)'
;MATLKQKIQQDLTTALREKKELELSVLRMLNAAIINKEKEKRYKISSQRDKSSSSATGTRLRDESGKESESLFDFADARVTEEELEKESGLLEDEVLEIISSEIKKRKEAALLFEKGKRMDLSEKERAEAKILEKYLPEQLSEEEIKKLAREIIEKNGAKNLKDMGKVMAELMPKLKGKADGGLVSKIIRELLTQ
;
A
#
# COMPACT_ATOMS: atom_id res chain seq x y z
N MET A 1 -0.53 -20.09 8.18
CA MET A 1 0.26 -19.03 8.87
C MET A 1 -0.65 -17.86 9.12
N ALA A 2 -0.53 -17.16 10.26
CA ALA A 2 -1.33 -15.95 10.51
C ALA A 2 -0.89 -14.85 9.54
N THR A 3 -1.85 -14.14 8.96
CA THR A 3 -1.56 -12.99 8.09
C THR A 3 -0.96 -11.83 8.90
N LEU A 4 -0.20 -10.94 8.25
CA LEU A 4 0.38 -9.76 8.91
C LEU A 4 -0.69 -8.91 9.61
N LYS A 5 -1.87 -8.79 9.00
CA LYS A 5 -3.03 -8.10 9.58
C LYS A 5 -3.51 -8.78 10.88
N GLN A 6 -3.58 -10.11 10.89
CA GLN A 6 -3.96 -10.86 12.09
C GLN A 6 -2.93 -10.68 13.22
N LYS A 7 -1.64 -10.67 12.88
CA LYS A 7 -0.57 -10.39 13.84
C LYS A 7 -0.72 -9.00 14.46
N ILE A 8 -0.94 -7.97 13.65
CA ILE A 8 -1.15 -6.60 14.13
C ILE A 8 -2.34 -6.53 15.09
N GLN A 9 -3.46 -7.22 14.80
CA GLN A 9 -4.63 -7.26 15.67
C GLN A 9 -4.37 -7.98 16.99
N GLN A 10 -3.62 -9.09 16.96
CA GLN A 10 -3.21 -9.81 18.16
C GLN A 10 -2.32 -8.96 19.06
N ASP A 11 -1.33 -8.30 18.46
CA ASP A 11 -0.41 -7.42 19.18
C ASP A 11 -1.13 -6.19 19.77
N LEU A 12 -2.12 -5.64 19.05
CA LEU A 12 -2.97 -4.57 19.56
C LEU A 12 -3.77 -5.03 20.81
N THR A 13 -4.31 -6.24 20.78
CA THR A 13 -5.03 -6.80 21.92
C THR A 13 -4.08 -7.04 23.11
N THR A 14 -2.87 -7.50 22.82
CA THR A 14 -1.82 -7.73 23.83
C THR A 14 -1.36 -6.41 24.45
N ALA A 15 -1.08 -5.39 23.64
CA ALA A 15 -0.69 -4.05 24.11
C ALA A 15 -1.78 -3.42 25.00
N LEU A 16 -3.06 -3.67 24.68
CA LEU A 16 -4.19 -3.23 25.51
C LEU A 16 -4.18 -3.91 26.88
N ARG A 17 -3.95 -5.24 26.91
CA ARG A 17 -3.91 -6.02 28.17
C ARG A 17 -2.71 -5.63 29.05
N GLU A 18 -1.56 -5.39 28.41
CA GLU A 18 -0.32 -5.05 29.10
C GLU A 18 -0.20 -3.54 29.41
N LYS A 19 -1.20 -2.73 29.06
CA LYS A 19 -1.25 -1.28 29.26
C LYS A 19 -0.04 -0.53 28.66
N LYS A 20 0.46 -1.00 27.53
CA LYS A 20 1.53 -0.36 26.76
C LYS A 20 0.98 0.79 25.91
N GLU A 21 0.80 1.95 26.51
CA GLU A 21 0.09 3.08 25.89
C GLU A 21 0.67 3.50 24.54
N LEU A 22 1.99 3.61 24.44
CA LEU A 22 2.65 4.02 23.19
C LEU A 22 2.42 2.99 22.08
N GLU A 23 2.67 1.71 22.36
CA GLU A 23 2.49 0.62 21.40
C GLU A 23 1.02 0.52 20.97
N LEU A 24 0.09 0.63 21.93
CA LEU A 24 -1.35 0.62 21.66
C LEU A 24 -1.77 1.78 20.75
N SER A 25 -1.26 2.99 20.99
CA SER A 25 -1.55 4.17 20.19
C SER A 25 -1.08 3.98 18.74
N VAL A 26 0.17 3.53 18.56
CA VAL A 26 0.77 3.28 17.25
C VAL A 26 0.01 2.20 16.48
N LEU A 27 -0.33 1.09 17.13
CA LEU A 27 -1.05 0.00 16.48
C LEU A 27 -2.50 0.37 16.12
N ARG A 28 -3.17 1.20 16.92
CA ARG A 28 -4.48 1.76 16.57
C ARG A 28 -4.41 2.64 15.32
N MET A 29 -3.41 3.50 15.23
CA MET A 29 -3.21 4.35 14.04
C MET A 29 -2.89 3.52 12.82
N LEU A 30 -2.03 2.51 12.93
CA LEU A 30 -1.74 1.57 11.84
C LEU A 30 -2.98 0.81 11.38
N ASN A 31 -3.75 0.26 12.30
CA ASN A 31 -4.99 -0.45 11.98
C ASN A 31 -6.01 0.47 11.28
N ALA A 32 -6.13 1.72 11.73
CA ALA A 32 -6.98 2.71 11.07
C ALA A 32 -6.51 3.01 9.63
N ALA A 33 -5.19 3.12 9.40
CA ALA A 33 -4.63 3.33 8.06
C ALA A 33 -4.92 2.14 7.12
N ILE A 34 -4.82 0.91 7.62
CA ILE A 34 -5.16 -0.32 6.88
C ILE A 34 -6.65 -0.32 6.51
N ILE A 35 -7.55 -0.07 7.47
CA ILE A 35 -8.99 -0.03 7.23
C ILE A 35 -9.36 1.08 6.22
N ASN A 36 -8.75 2.25 6.32
CA ASN A 36 -8.99 3.33 5.38
C ASN A 36 -8.57 2.94 3.96
N LYS A 37 -7.46 2.24 3.80
CA LYS A 37 -7.00 1.75 2.50
C LYS A 37 -7.92 0.69 1.91
N GLU A 38 -8.45 -0.21 2.73
CA GLU A 38 -9.47 -1.18 2.32
C GLU A 38 -10.75 -0.47 1.84
N LYS A 39 -11.19 0.56 2.57
CA LYS A 39 -12.36 1.37 2.16
C LYS A 39 -12.12 2.10 0.84
N GLU A 40 -10.93 2.69 0.63
CA GLU A 40 -10.57 3.32 -0.64
C GLU A 40 -10.60 2.32 -1.80
N LYS A 41 -10.07 1.11 -1.58
CA LYS A 41 -10.07 0.03 -2.58
C LYS A 41 -11.49 -0.40 -2.90
N ARG A 42 -12.34 -0.60 -1.88
CA ARG A 42 -13.77 -0.92 -2.02
C ARG A 42 -14.50 0.14 -2.85
N TYR A 43 -14.30 1.42 -2.52
CA TYR A 43 -14.91 2.52 -3.27
C TYR A 43 -14.48 2.55 -4.74
N LYS A 44 -13.20 2.30 -5.02
CA LYS A 44 -12.70 2.23 -6.40
C LYS A 44 -13.32 1.09 -7.18
N ILE A 45 -13.44 -0.10 -6.58
CA ILE A 45 -14.07 -1.27 -7.21
C ILE A 45 -15.52 -0.98 -7.52
N SER A 46 -16.31 -0.46 -6.57
CA SER A 46 -17.72 -0.13 -6.80
C SER A 46 -17.91 0.93 -7.89
N SER A 47 -17.12 2.01 -7.85
CA SER A 47 -17.22 3.09 -8.83
C SER A 47 -16.79 2.70 -10.25
N GLN A 48 -15.90 1.73 -10.40
CA GLN A 48 -15.53 1.18 -11.71
C GLN A 48 -16.65 0.30 -12.29
N ARG A 49 -17.33 -0.47 -11.44
CA ARG A 49 -18.46 -1.31 -11.84
C ARG A 49 -19.67 -0.47 -12.25
N ASP A 50 -19.99 0.58 -11.52
CA ASP A 50 -21.09 1.51 -11.87
C ASP A 50 -20.86 2.16 -13.24
N LYS A 51 -19.62 2.51 -13.59
CA LYS A 51 -19.27 3.05 -14.91
C LYS A 51 -19.39 2.01 -16.03
N SER A 52 -19.07 0.75 -15.76
CA SER A 52 -19.19 -0.33 -16.75
C SER A 52 -20.65 -0.71 -17.00
N SER A 53 -21.50 -0.70 -15.97
CA SER A 53 -22.94 -0.96 -16.12
C SER A 53 -23.68 0.18 -16.83
N SER A 54 -23.28 1.43 -16.60
CA SER A 54 -23.84 2.61 -17.26
C SER A 54 -23.52 2.68 -18.76
N SER A 55 -22.43 2.07 -19.21
CA SER A 55 -22.08 1.97 -20.64
C SER A 55 -22.83 0.89 -21.40
N ALA A 56 -23.45 -0.08 -20.70
CA ALA A 56 -24.20 -1.18 -21.30
C ALA A 56 -25.68 -0.85 -21.54
N THR A 57 -26.18 0.30 -21.07
CA THR A 57 -27.61 0.68 -21.16
C THR A 57 -27.89 1.63 -22.35
N GLY A 58 -27.39 1.34 -23.52
CA GLY A 58 -27.45 2.24 -24.67
C GLY A 58 -27.90 1.61 -25.97
N THR A 59 -28.83 0.62 -25.96
CA THR A 59 -29.51 0.25 -27.22
C THR A 59 -30.97 -0.08 -26.92
N ARG A 60 -31.83 0.94 -26.99
CA ARG A 60 -33.28 0.73 -27.15
C ARG A 60 -33.50 0.19 -28.56
N LEU A 61 -33.63 -1.12 -28.67
CA LEU A 61 -34.20 -1.73 -29.87
C LEU A 61 -35.70 -1.50 -29.85
N ARG A 62 -36.21 -0.58 -30.69
CA ARG A 62 -37.61 -0.50 -31.05
C ARG A 62 -37.86 -1.55 -32.13
N ASP A 63 -38.74 -2.48 -31.86
CA ASP A 63 -39.30 -3.29 -32.92
C ASP A 63 -40.35 -2.52 -33.71
N GLU A 64 -40.58 -2.92 -34.98
CA GLU A 64 -41.48 -2.22 -35.90
C GLU A 64 -42.95 -2.30 -35.52
N SER A 65 -43.33 -2.91 -34.41
CA SER A 65 -44.73 -3.12 -34.00
C SER A 65 -45.19 -2.25 -32.83
N GLY A 66 -44.33 -1.39 -32.27
CA GLY A 66 -44.73 -0.38 -31.26
C GLY A 66 -45.22 -0.94 -29.92
N LYS A 67 -45.01 -2.22 -29.62
CA LYS A 67 -45.28 -2.82 -28.31
C LYS A 67 -44.02 -2.83 -27.46
N GLU A 68 -44.10 -2.16 -26.31
CA GLU A 68 -43.13 -2.28 -25.26
C GLU A 68 -43.18 -3.69 -24.67
N SER A 69 -42.27 -4.57 -25.08
CA SER A 69 -42.00 -5.79 -24.34
C SER A 69 -41.16 -5.42 -23.16
N GLU A 70 -41.74 -5.37 -21.98
CA GLU A 70 -41.01 -5.47 -20.72
C GLU A 70 -40.31 -6.83 -20.71
N SER A 71 -39.10 -6.89 -21.28
CA SER A 71 -38.20 -7.94 -20.90
C SER A 71 -37.76 -7.60 -19.47
N LEU A 72 -38.39 -8.30 -18.54
CA LEU A 72 -37.85 -8.43 -17.17
C LEU A 72 -36.45 -9.02 -17.28
N PHE A 73 -35.47 -8.18 -17.63
CA PHE A 73 -34.10 -8.48 -17.35
C PHE A 73 -33.97 -8.39 -15.84
N ASP A 74 -33.73 -9.53 -15.25
CA ASP A 74 -33.55 -9.74 -13.84
C ASP A 74 -32.37 -8.88 -13.36
N PHE A 75 -32.67 -7.63 -12.98
CA PHE A 75 -31.71 -6.67 -12.41
C PHE A 75 -31.29 -7.05 -10.97
N ALA A 76 -31.76 -8.21 -10.51
CA ALA A 76 -31.50 -8.68 -9.14
C ALA A 76 -30.11 -9.32 -8.96
N ASP A 77 -29.43 -9.72 -10.07
CA ASP A 77 -28.20 -10.53 -9.95
C ASP A 77 -26.88 -9.77 -10.14
N ALA A 78 -26.92 -8.45 -10.31
CA ALA A 78 -25.71 -7.64 -10.49
C ALA A 78 -25.31 -6.84 -9.24
N ARG A 79 -26.01 -6.98 -8.12
CA ARG A 79 -25.59 -6.38 -6.85
C ARG A 79 -24.65 -7.35 -6.16
N VAL A 80 -23.37 -7.12 -6.37
CA VAL A 80 -22.31 -7.77 -5.58
C VAL A 80 -22.63 -7.58 -4.11
N THR A 81 -22.70 -8.69 -3.37
CA THR A 81 -22.95 -8.64 -1.94
C THR A 81 -21.82 -7.89 -1.23
N GLU A 82 -22.14 -7.25 -0.09
CA GLU A 82 -21.09 -6.59 0.72
C GLU A 82 -19.96 -7.56 1.05
N GLU A 83 -20.26 -8.84 1.26
CA GLU A 83 -19.28 -9.89 1.52
C GLU A 83 -18.29 -10.12 0.38
N GLU A 84 -18.77 -10.07 -0.88
CA GLU A 84 -17.89 -10.19 -2.07
C GLU A 84 -17.01 -8.95 -2.23
N LEU A 85 -17.55 -7.76 -2.00
CA LEU A 85 -16.78 -6.51 -1.97
C LEU A 85 -15.74 -6.51 -0.85
N GLU A 86 -16.05 -7.08 0.32
CA GLU A 86 -15.08 -7.24 1.41
C GLU A 86 -13.94 -8.18 1.05
N LYS A 87 -14.23 -9.31 0.41
CA LYS A 87 -13.21 -10.26 -0.05
C LYS A 87 -12.30 -9.65 -1.12
N GLU A 88 -12.88 -8.95 -2.10
CA GLU A 88 -12.10 -8.31 -3.16
C GLU A 88 -11.33 -7.07 -2.71
N SER A 89 -11.85 -6.32 -1.73
CA SER A 89 -11.18 -5.15 -1.17
C SER A 89 -10.13 -5.47 -0.13
N GLY A 90 -10.03 -6.74 0.30
CA GLY A 90 -8.99 -7.19 1.21
C GLY A 90 -7.60 -6.83 0.70
N LEU A 91 -6.75 -6.29 1.58
CA LEU A 91 -5.38 -5.95 1.23
C LEU A 91 -4.51 -7.20 1.20
N LEU A 92 -3.67 -7.30 0.17
CA LEU A 92 -2.59 -8.28 0.11
C LEU A 92 -1.50 -7.93 1.13
N GLU A 93 -0.70 -8.89 1.54
CA GLU A 93 0.40 -8.66 2.49
C GLU A 93 1.36 -7.56 2.02
N ASP A 94 1.66 -7.52 0.72
CA ASP A 94 2.49 -6.47 0.12
C ASP A 94 1.88 -5.06 0.27
N GLU A 95 0.55 -4.94 0.13
CA GLU A 95 -0.15 -3.66 0.31
C GLU A 95 -0.11 -3.22 1.78
N VAL A 96 -0.19 -4.16 2.72
CA VAL A 96 -0.04 -3.88 4.16
C VAL A 96 1.39 -3.42 4.47
N LEU A 97 2.40 -4.08 3.90
CA LEU A 97 3.81 -3.67 4.04
C LEU A 97 4.07 -2.26 3.49
N GLU A 98 3.44 -1.90 2.37
CA GLU A 98 3.53 -0.53 1.82
C GLU A 98 2.94 0.51 2.79
N ILE A 99 1.80 0.21 3.42
CA ILE A 99 1.20 1.09 4.43
C ILE A 99 2.14 1.25 5.61
N ILE A 100 2.70 0.16 6.16
CA ILE A 100 3.63 0.19 7.28
C ILE A 100 4.86 1.03 6.93
N SER A 101 5.46 0.80 5.75
CA SER A 101 6.62 1.56 5.27
C SER A 101 6.32 3.06 5.14
N SER A 102 5.13 3.40 4.63
CA SER A 102 4.68 4.79 4.52
C SER A 102 4.51 5.45 5.89
N GLU A 103 3.92 4.74 6.86
CA GLU A 103 3.75 5.24 8.22
C GLU A 103 5.10 5.42 8.95
N ILE A 104 6.06 4.52 8.75
CA ILE A 104 7.43 4.67 9.27
C ILE A 104 8.10 5.90 8.67
N LYS A 105 7.98 6.09 7.35
CA LYS A 105 8.56 7.23 6.66
C LYS A 105 8.02 8.55 7.20
N LYS A 106 6.70 8.67 7.36
CA LYS A 106 6.06 9.87 7.94
C LYS A 106 6.62 10.20 9.32
N ARG A 107 6.81 9.19 10.19
CA ARG A 107 7.38 9.39 11.53
C ARG A 107 8.83 9.80 11.50
N LYS A 108 9.63 9.18 10.63
CA LYS A 108 11.03 9.58 10.44
C LYS A 108 11.16 11.01 9.93
N GLU A 109 10.32 11.42 8.99
CA GLU A 109 10.27 12.79 8.50
C GLU A 109 9.80 13.78 9.59
N ALA A 110 8.76 13.43 10.35
CA ALA A 110 8.31 14.23 11.50
C ALA A 110 9.39 14.38 12.57
N ALA A 111 10.11 13.29 12.91
CA ALA A 111 11.22 13.35 13.85
C ALA A 111 12.31 14.34 13.42
N LEU A 112 12.68 14.33 12.13
CA LEU A 112 13.65 15.28 11.59
C LEU A 112 13.17 16.73 11.62
N LEU A 113 11.86 16.95 11.39
CA LEU A 113 11.26 18.28 11.48
C LEU A 113 11.23 18.79 12.92
N PHE A 114 10.91 17.93 13.88
CA PHE A 114 10.96 18.28 15.31
C PHE A 114 12.37 18.57 15.78
N GLU A 115 13.39 17.85 15.31
CA GLU A 115 14.79 18.17 15.59
C GLU A 115 15.18 19.54 15.09
N LYS A 116 14.83 19.87 13.83
CA LYS A 116 15.07 21.21 13.28
C LYS A 116 14.35 22.31 14.09
N GLY A 117 13.18 21.98 14.63
CA GLY A 117 12.41 22.84 15.53
C GLY A 117 12.91 22.87 16.98
N LYS A 118 14.02 22.19 17.29
CA LYS A 118 14.60 22.04 18.65
C LYS A 118 13.62 21.39 19.65
N ARG A 119 12.69 20.58 19.16
CA ARG A 119 11.75 19.81 19.98
C ARG A 119 12.18 18.35 20.05
N MET A 120 13.26 18.10 20.81
CA MET A 120 13.85 16.78 20.94
C MET A 120 12.88 15.77 21.58
N ASP A 121 12.05 16.24 22.52
CA ASP A 121 10.99 15.47 23.19
C ASP A 121 10.05 14.81 22.18
N LEU A 122 9.59 15.55 21.18
CA LEU A 122 8.72 15.04 20.13
C LEU A 122 9.47 14.18 19.12
N SER A 123 10.69 14.55 18.77
CA SER A 123 11.53 13.75 17.87
C SER A 123 11.79 12.34 18.43
N GLU A 124 12.13 12.24 19.71
CA GLU A 124 12.36 10.95 20.38
C GLU A 124 11.09 10.09 20.39
N LYS A 125 9.93 10.70 20.61
CA LYS A 125 8.63 10.01 20.56
C LYS A 125 8.37 9.45 19.16
N GLU A 126 8.49 10.26 18.11
CA GLU A 126 8.30 9.80 16.73
C GLU A 126 9.26 8.67 16.34
N ARG A 127 10.51 8.76 16.79
CA ARG A 127 11.51 7.68 16.58
C ARG A 127 11.14 6.40 17.32
N ALA A 128 10.61 6.49 18.53
CA ALA A 128 10.15 5.34 19.29
C ALA A 128 8.93 4.69 18.61
N GLU A 129 8.00 5.50 18.09
CA GLU A 129 6.84 5.03 17.33
C GLU A 129 7.26 4.33 16.03
N ALA A 130 8.25 4.90 15.30
CA ALA A 130 8.79 4.27 14.10
C ALA A 130 9.40 2.89 14.39
N LYS A 131 10.16 2.75 15.49
CA LYS A 131 10.75 1.46 15.91
C LYS A 131 9.69 0.38 16.21
N ILE A 132 8.52 0.77 16.72
CA ILE A 132 7.42 -0.18 16.95
C ILE A 132 6.92 -0.73 15.62
N LEU A 133 6.77 0.11 14.60
CA LEU A 133 6.32 -0.29 13.27
C LEU A 133 7.37 -1.11 12.52
N GLU A 134 8.65 -0.83 12.70
CA GLU A 134 9.75 -1.57 12.06
C GLU A 134 9.73 -3.07 12.39
N LYS A 135 9.16 -3.46 13.54
CA LYS A 135 9.00 -4.89 13.92
C LYS A 135 8.11 -5.69 12.95
N TYR A 136 7.28 -5.02 12.17
CA TYR A 136 6.36 -5.64 11.21
C TYR A 136 6.91 -5.69 9.78
N LEU A 137 8.03 -5.02 9.52
CA LEU A 137 8.73 -5.14 8.26
C LEU A 137 9.59 -6.42 8.24
N PRO A 138 9.78 -7.04 7.07
CA PRO A 138 10.80 -8.08 6.90
C PRO A 138 12.19 -7.49 7.13
N GLU A 139 13.18 -8.35 7.24
CA GLU A 139 14.57 -7.94 7.38
C GLU A 139 14.97 -6.95 6.28
N GLN A 140 15.48 -5.79 6.72
CA GLN A 140 15.83 -4.71 5.81
C GLN A 140 17.17 -5.03 5.16
N LEU A 141 17.23 -4.85 3.84
CA LEU A 141 18.45 -5.03 3.07
C LEU A 141 19.44 -3.91 3.34
N SER A 142 20.71 -4.26 3.44
CA SER A 142 21.81 -3.30 3.52
C SER A 142 21.97 -2.53 2.21
N GLU A 143 22.60 -1.35 2.27
CA GLU A 143 22.91 -0.56 1.06
C GLU A 143 23.73 -1.36 0.05
N GLU A 144 24.63 -2.24 0.54
CA GLU A 144 25.47 -3.07 -0.32
C GLU A 144 24.66 -4.12 -1.08
N GLU A 145 23.69 -4.76 -0.42
CA GLU A 145 22.79 -5.72 -1.06
C GLU A 145 21.88 -5.02 -2.08
N ILE A 146 21.37 -3.82 -1.76
CA ILE A 146 20.58 -3.01 -2.69
C ILE A 146 21.43 -2.62 -3.90
N LYS A 147 22.69 -2.19 -3.70
CA LYS A 147 23.63 -1.85 -4.78
C LYS A 147 23.91 -3.05 -5.68
N LYS A 148 24.08 -4.24 -5.10
CA LYS A 148 24.30 -5.48 -5.84
C LYS A 148 23.10 -5.81 -6.73
N LEU A 149 21.90 -5.83 -6.16
CA LEU A 149 20.67 -6.09 -6.91
C LEU A 149 20.41 -5.05 -8.00
N ALA A 150 20.70 -3.78 -7.70
CA ALA A 150 20.55 -2.70 -8.66
C ALA A 150 21.51 -2.87 -9.85
N ARG A 151 22.78 -3.23 -9.61
CA ARG A 151 23.76 -3.49 -10.70
C ARG A 151 23.32 -4.64 -11.59
N GLU A 152 22.87 -5.76 -11.01
CA GLU A 152 22.37 -6.92 -11.76
C GLU A 152 21.22 -6.52 -12.71
N ILE A 153 20.29 -5.67 -12.24
CA ILE A 153 19.16 -5.22 -13.04
C ILE A 153 19.59 -4.18 -14.08
N ILE A 154 20.51 -3.29 -13.76
CA ILE A 154 21.09 -2.31 -14.70
C ILE A 154 21.78 -3.03 -15.86
N GLU A 155 22.60 -4.04 -15.57
CA GLU A 155 23.29 -4.85 -16.58
C GLU A 155 22.29 -5.64 -17.44
N LYS A 156 21.31 -6.30 -16.81
CA LYS A 156 20.27 -7.07 -17.51
C LYS A 156 19.46 -6.21 -18.47
N ASN A 157 19.12 -4.98 -18.08
CA ASN A 157 18.33 -4.04 -18.89
C ASN A 157 19.18 -3.22 -19.86
N GLY A 158 20.50 -3.32 -19.80
CA GLY A 158 21.41 -2.48 -20.60
C GLY A 158 21.24 -0.99 -20.33
N ALA A 159 20.81 -0.61 -19.11
CA ALA A 159 20.56 0.77 -18.75
C ALA A 159 21.90 1.52 -18.61
N LYS A 160 22.02 2.64 -19.35
CA LYS A 160 23.26 3.45 -19.40
C LYS A 160 23.05 4.89 -18.96
N ASN A 161 21.81 5.33 -18.88
CA ASN A 161 21.48 6.74 -18.64
C ASN A 161 20.38 6.88 -17.59
N LEU A 162 20.31 8.07 -16.99
CA LEU A 162 19.22 8.44 -16.05
C LEU A 162 17.82 8.28 -16.66
N LYS A 163 17.68 8.32 -17.98
CA LYS A 163 16.40 8.08 -18.67
C LYS A 163 15.89 6.64 -18.48
N ASP A 164 16.80 5.70 -18.27
CA ASP A 164 16.47 4.28 -18.05
C ASP A 164 16.13 3.97 -16.60
N MET A 165 16.30 4.94 -15.69
CA MET A 165 16.02 4.79 -14.25
C MET A 165 14.61 4.24 -13.99
N GLY A 166 13.60 4.68 -14.75
CA GLY A 166 12.22 4.21 -14.62
C GLY A 166 12.07 2.71 -14.88
N LYS A 167 12.80 2.17 -15.88
CA LYS A 167 12.80 0.73 -16.20
C LYS A 167 13.45 -0.08 -15.10
N VAL A 168 14.61 0.38 -14.60
CA VAL A 168 15.32 -0.27 -13.49
C VAL A 168 14.47 -0.26 -12.22
N MET A 169 13.85 0.87 -11.89
CA MET A 169 12.95 1.00 -10.74
C MET A 169 11.75 0.06 -10.85
N ALA A 170 11.11 -0.02 -12.02
CA ALA A 170 9.94 -0.88 -12.23
C ALA A 170 10.24 -2.37 -12.00
N GLU A 171 11.46 -2.83 -12.29
CA GLU A 171 11.88 -4.23 -12.08
C GLU A 171 12.44 -4.47 -10.67
N LEU A 172 13.08 -3.47 -10.06
CA LEU A 172 13.72 -3.57 -8.75
C LEU A 172 12.72 -3.43 -7.59
N MET A 173 11.79 -2.46 -7.67
CA MET A 173 10.85 -2.16 -6.60
C MET A 173 10.01 -3.36 -6.14
N PRO A 174 9.46 -4.22 -7.03
CA PRO A 174 8.73 -5.41 -6.60
C PRO A 174 9.56 -6.38 -5.77
N LYS A 175 10.87 -6.48 -6.02
CA LYS A 175 11.79 -7.37 -5.28
C LYS A 175 12.18 -6.82 -3.92
N LEU A 176 12.08 -5.50 -3.75
CA LEU A 176 12.49 -4.77 -2.54
C LEU A 176 11.30 -4.33 -1.66
N LYS A 177 10.08 -4.71 -2.00
CA LYS A 177 8.88 -4.35 -1.22
C LYS A 177 9.04 -4.70 0.26
N GLY A 178 8.89 -3.70 1.13
CA GLY A 178 9.04 -3.85 2.57
C GLY A 178 10.47 -4.09 3.07
N LYS A 179 11.44 -4.34 2.18
CA LYS A 179 12.85 -4.64 2.54
C LYS A 179 13.81 -3.47 2.35
N ALA A 180 13.39 -2.40 1.67
CA ALA A 180 14.21 -1.21 1.47
C ALA A 180 13.34 0.04 1.33
N ASP A 181 13.89 1.19 1.71
CA ASP A 181 13.28 2.48 1.47
C ASP A 181 13.39 2.89 0.00
N GLY A 182 12.26 3.23 -0.64
CA GLY A 182 12.24 3.60 -2.05
C GLY A 182 13.07 4.84 -2.39
N GLY A 183 13.23 5.76 -1.43
CA GLY A 183 14.08 6.94 -1.60
C GLY A 183 15.55 6.56 -1.63
N LEU A 184 15.98 5.66 -0.74
CA LEU A 184 17.34 5.11 -0.73
C LEU A 184 17.64 4.36 -2.02
N VAL A 185 16.71 3.48 -2.46
CA VAL A 185 16.84 2.75 -3.73
C VAL A 185 16.99 3.70 -4.91
N SER A 186 16.15 4.73 -4.98
CA SER A 186 16.20 5.75 -6.04
C SER A 186 17.54 6.50 -6.05
N LYS A 187 18.09 6.83 -4.87
CA LYS A 187 19.40 7.47 -4.74
C LYS A 187 20.52 6.56 -5.24
N ILE A 188 20.52 5.29 -4.84
CA ILE A 188 21.53 4.30 -5.24
C ILE A 188 21.51 4.10 -6.77
N ILE A 189 20.33 3.93 -7.38
CA ILE A 189 20.22 3.75 -8.83
C ILE A 189 20.74 4.98 -9.57
N ARG A 190 20.42 6.19 -9.09
CA ARG A 190 20.91 7.43 -9.67
C ARG A 190 22.44 7.51 -9.62
N GLU A 191 23.04 7.15 -8.50
CA GLU A 191 24.50 7.12 -8.34
C GLU A 191 25.14 6.11 -9.32
N LEU A 192 24.55 4.93 -9.49
CA LEU A 192 25.06 3.89 -10.40
C LEU A 192 24.92 4.24 -11.88
N LEU A 193 23.88 5.00 -12.27
CA LEU A 193 23.66 5.42 -13.65
C LEU A 193 24.40 6.71 -14.04
N THR A 194 25.04 7.38 -13.07
CA THR A 194 25.80 8.61 -13.30
C THR A 194 27.32 8.34 -13.34
N GLN A 195 27.74 7.13 -13.00
CA GLN A 195 29.14 6.66 -13.14
C GLN A 195 29.40 6.16 -14.55
#